data_d328e769ddbdcbf3ac947afa2216f3dd
#
_entry.id   d328e769ddbdcbf3ac947afa2216f3dd
#
_cell.length_a   1.000
_cell.length_b   1.000
_cell.length_c   1.000
_cell.angle_alpha   90.00
_cell.angle_beta   90.00
_cell.angle_gamma   90.00
#
_symmetry.space_group_name_H-M   'P 1'
#
loop_
_entity.id
_entity.type
_entity.pdbx_description
1 polymer ?
#
loop_
_entity_poly.entity_id
_entity_poly.type
_entity_poly.pdbx_seq_one_letter_code
_entity_poly.pdbx_strand_id
1 'polypeptide(L)'
;NKKIKLAFLSSDINNYHSITYFLKTVLLNYDKNKFEISLILNSEEDNYTSKEFKSLCDGSINIKDLNDIDSINKIRQKNYDIIVDLMGVSSSNRLVLFKNRIAPIQATWLGYCNTTGVDQMDYIFADKNLIMDDEVNLYSEKIIFLSGIWNTHSGLEIERVKQDPPFIKNNYLT
;
A
#
# COMPACT_ATOMS: atom_id res chain seq x y z
N ASN A 1 -17.89 -13.33 -15.83
CA ASN A 1 -16.45 -13.07 -16.01
C ASN A 1 -15.74 -13.37 -14.68
N LYS A 2 -14.57 -14.02 -14.75
CA LYS A 2 -13.71 -14.25 -13.56
C LYS A 2 -13.23 -12.88 -13.04
N LYS A 3 -13.34 -12.64 -11.72
CA LYS A 3 -12.78 -11.44 -11.10
C LYS A 3 -11.26 -11.54 -11.02
N ILE A 4 -10.59 -10.39 -11.07
CA ILE A 4 -9.14 -10.28 -10.83
C ILE A 4 -8.90 -10.35 -9.33
N LYS A 5 -8.09 -11.29 -8.87
CA LYS A 5 -7.67 -11.42 -7.47
C LYS A 5 -6.48 -10.53 -7.19
N LEU A 6 -6.71 -9.45 -6.47
CA LEU A 6 -5.70 -8.48 -6.10
C LEU A 6 -5.44 -8.53 -4.59
N ALA A 7 -4.18 -8.56 -4.18
CA ALA A 7 -3.84 -8.48 -2.77
C ALA A 7 -2.91 -7.29 -2.48
N PHE A 8 -3.12 -6.63 -1.33
CA PHE A 8 -2.22 -5.62 -0.79
C PHE A 8 -1.41 -6.20 0.36
N LEU A 9 -0.08 -6.11 0.30
CA LEU A 9 0.83 -6.55 1.35
C LEU A 9 1.31 -5.35 2.16
N SER A 10 1.15 -5.40 3.49
CA SER A 10 1.62 -4.35 4.38
C SER A 10 1.89 -4.85 5.80
N SER A 11 2.89 -4.23 6.45
CA SER A 11 3.13 -4.31 7.90
C SER A 11 2.45 -3.16 8.67
N ASP A 12 1.90 -2.18 7.96
CA ASP A 12 1.48 -0.89 8.51
C ASP A 12 -0.05 -0.70 8.56
N ILE A 13 -0.82 -1.79 8.41
CA ILE A 13 -2.27 -1.74 8.63
C ILE A 13 -2.55 -1.69 10.13
N ASN A 14 -2.31 -0.53 10.72
CA ASN A 14 -2.48 -0.29 12.14
C ASN A 14 -3.05 1.12 12.39
N ASN A 15 -3.41 1.40 13.64
CA ASN A 15 -3.94 2.70 14.02
C ASN A 15 -2.89 3.80 13.78
N TYR A 16 -3.34 4.91 13.20
CA TYR A 16 -2.55 6.13 12.99
C TYR A 16 -1.43 6.05 11.94
N HIS A 17 -1.32 4.98 11.17
CA HIS A 17 -0.38 4.95 10.05
C HIS A 17 -0.97 5.61 8.80
N SER A 18 -0.18 6.43 8.09
CA SER A 18 -0.64 7.17 6.90
C SER A 18 -1.20 6.27 5.79
N ILE A 19 -0.62 5.08 5.58
CA ILE A 19 -1.09 4.08 4.62
C ILE A 19 -2.57 3.76 4.78
N THR A 20 -3.09 3.73 6.02
CA THR A 20 -4.49 3.40 6.27
C THR A 20 -5.43 4.46 5.71
N TYR A 21 -5.09 5.74 5.85
CA TYR A 21 -5.88 6.82 5.27
C TYR A 21 -5.90 6.79 3.74
N PHE A 22 -4.80 6.36 3.13
CA PHE A 22 -4.69 6.28 1.69
C PHE A 22 -5.39 5.04 1.13
N LEU A 23 -5.11 3.86 1.66
CA LEU A 23 -5.68 2.61 1.19
C LEU A 23 -7.19 2.52 1.43
N LYS A 24 -7.70 3.10 2.51
CA LYS A 24 -9.14 3.07 2.85
C LYS A 24 -10.01 3.58 1.71
N THR A 25 -9.62 4.64 1.04
CA THR A 25 -10.36 5.19 -0.10
C THR A 25 -10.50 4.17 -1.23
N VAL A 26 -9.45 3.41 -1.52
CA VAL A 26 -9.48 2.35 -2.54
C VAL A 26 -10.42 1.24 -2.13
N LEU A 27 -10.32 0.76 -0.88
CA LEU A 27 -11.15 -0.35 -0.36
C LEU A 27 -12.64 0.00 -0.29
N LEU A 28 -12.98 1.27 -0.13
CA LEU A 28 -14.36 1.74 -0.12
C LEU A 28 -14.96 1.88 -1.53
N ASN A 29 -14.13 2.07 -2.57
CA ASN A 29 -14.59 2.51 -3.89
C ASN A 29 -14.21 1.57 -5.05
N TYR A 30 -13.59 0.42 -4.81
CA TYR A 30 -13.24 -0.50 -5.91
C TYR A 30 -14.47 -1.18 -6.53
N ASP A 31 -14.37 -1.51 -7.81
CA ASP A 31 -15.43 -2.23 -8.52
C ASP A 31 -15.45 -3.71 -8.13
N LYS A 32 -16.36 -4.06 -7.21
CA LYS A 32 -16.55 -5.42 -6.69
C LYS A 32 -16.98 -6.44 -7.76
N ASN A 33 -17.41 -6.00 -8.94
CA ASN A 33 -17.74 -6.90 -10.04
C ASN A 33 -16.49 -7.34 -10.82
N LYS A 34 -15.42 -6.52 -10.78
CA LYS A 34 -14.17 -6.76 -11.49
C LYS A 34 -13.07 -7.33 -10.61
N PHE A 35 -13.05 -6.95 -9.33
CA PHE A 35 -11.98 -7.29 -8.40
C PHE A 35 -12.48 -8.09 -7.20
N GLU A 36 -11.64 -8.99 -6.73
CA GLU A 36 -11.66 -9.63 -5.42
C GLU A 36 -10.41 -9.16 -4.68
N ILE A 37 -10.58 -8.32 -3.65
CA ILE A 37 -9.47 -7.71 -2.93
C ILE A 37 -9.20 -8.43 -1.61
N SER A 38 -7.92 -8.73 -1.36
CA SER A 38 -7.44 -9.34 -0.12
C SER A 38 -6.32 -8.52 0.53
N LEU A 39 -6.13 -8.73 1.83
CA LEU A 39 -4.98 -8.20 2.57
C LEU A 39 -3.99 -9.33 2.91
N ILE A 40 -2.70 -9.05 2.72
CA ILE A 40 -1.60 -9.86 3.25
C ILE A 40 -0.96 -9.04 4.36
N LEU A 41 -1.28 -9.39 5.61
CA LEU A 41 -0.84 -8.67 6.79
C LEU A 41 0.50 -9.23 7.27
N ASN A 42 1.44 -8.36 7.59
CA ASN A 42 2.71 -8.69 8.24
C ASN A 42 2.84 -7.96 9.59
N SER A 43 1.75 -7.86 10.33
CA SER A 43 1.63 -7.12 11.60
C SER A 43 0.69 -7.82 12.57
N GLU A 44 0.66 -7.33 13.82
CA GLU A 44 -0.36 -7.74 14.79
C GLU A 44 -1.77 -7.38 14.27
N GLU A 45 -2.71 -8.29 14.48
CA GLU A 45 -4.06 -8.15 13.94
C GLU A 45 -5.07 -7.58 14.94
N ASP A 46 -4.66 -7.28 16.16
CA ASP A 46 -5.60 -7.02 17.27
C ASP A 46 -5.96 -5.55 17.45
N ASN A 47 -5.69 -4.71 16.44
CA ASN A 47 -6.08 -3.31 16.47
C ASN A 47 -7.39 -3.06 15.68
N TYR A 48 -8.05 -1.94 16.01
CA TYR A 48 -9.31 -1.53 15.38
C TYR A 48 -9.20 -1.42 13.85
N THR A 49 -8.13 -0.80 13.38
CA THR A 49 -7.92 -0.55 11.95
C THR A 49 -7.77 -1.83 11.16
N SER A 50 -7.02 -2.82 11.66
CA SER A 50 -6.90 -4.11 10.96
C SER A 50 -8.22 -4.86 10.87
N LYS A 51 -9.06 -4.78 11.90
CA LYS A 51 -10.42 -5.35 11.90
C LYS A 51 -11.32 -4.65 10.89
N GLU A 52 -11.31 -3.31 10.87
CA GLU A 52 -12.04 -2.51 9.88
C GLU A 52 -11.62 -2.87 8.45
N PHE A 53 -10.32 -2.87 8.15
CA PHE A 53 -9.81 -3.14 6.81
C PHE A 53 -10.12 -4.56 6.33
N LYS A 54 -10.06 -5.55 7.22
CA LYS A 54 -10.50 -6.92 6.91
C LYS A 54 -11.98 -6.97 6.52
N SER A 55 -12.83 -6.16 7.14
CA SER A 55 -14.26 -6.12 6.81
C SER A 55 -14.56 -5.46 5.46
N LEU A 56 -13.65 -4.64 4.95
CA LEU A 56 -13.77 -3.98 3.64
C LEU A 56 -13.28 -4.85 2.48
N CYS A 57 -12.53 -5.92 2.78
CA CYS A 57 -11.93 -6.82 1.80
C CYS A 57 -12.67 -8.15 1.68
N ASP A 58 -12.44 -8.85 0.57
CA ASP A 58 -13.02 -10.18 0.32
C ASP A 58 -12.26 -11.29 1.07
N GLY A 59 -11.02 -11.03 1.51
CA GLY A 59 -10.21 -11.98 2.26
C GLY A 59 -8.99 -11.35 2.92
N SER A 60 -8.37 -12.13 3.82
CA SER A 60 -7.07 -11.77 4.40
C SER A 60 -6.26 -12.99 4.80
N ILE A 61 -4.94 -12.84 4.82
CA ILE A 61 -4.01 -13.77 5.44
C ILE A 61 -3.00 -12.99 6.26
N ASN A 62 -2.48 -13.60 7.33
CA ASN A 62 -1.37 -13.03 8.10
C ASN A 62 -0.13 -13.89 7.92
N ILE A 63 1.01 -13.23 7.69
CA ILE A 63 2.32 -13.86 7.49
C ILE A 63 3.37 -13.41 8.51
N LYS A 64 2.97 -12.63 9.54
CA LYS A 64 3.88 -12.01 10.51
C LYS A 64 4.83 -13.02 11.16
N ASP A 65 4.27 -14.13 11.63
CA ASP A 65 5.04 -15.14 12.38
C ASP A 65 5.62 -16.25 11.48
N LEU A 66 5.52 -16.07 10.15
CA LEU A 66 6.04 -17.02 9.18
C LEU A 66 7.40 -16.58 8.66
N ASN A 67 8.31 -17.56 8.50
CA ASN A 67 9.52 -17.36 7.73
C ASN A 67 9.20 -17.09 6.24
N ASP A 68 10.21 -16.74 5.45
CA ASP A 68 9.99 -16.36 4.05
C ASP A 68 9.45 -17.51 3.20
N ILE A 69 9.94 -18.74 3.40
CA ILE A 69 9.51 -19.91 2.62
C ILE A 69 8.04 -20.21 2.89
N ASP A 70 7.63 -20.23 4.15
CA ASP A 70 6.25 -20.50 4.54
C ASP A 70 5.31 -19.38 4.08
N SER A 71 5.78 -18.13 4.16
CA SER A 71 5.06 -16.96 3.63
C SER A 71 4.80 -17.09 2.13
N ILE A 72 5.85 -17.41 1.34
CA ILE A 72 5.75 -17.60 -0.11
C ILE A 72 4.74 -18.70 -0.42
N ASN A 73 4.83 -19.85 0.26
CA ASN A 73 3.94 -20.97 0.04
C ASN A 73 2.49 -20.61 0.36
N LYS A 74 2.25 -19.94 1.49
CA LYS A 74 0.92 -19.51 1.92
C LYS A 74 0.31 -18.50 0.95
N ILE A 75 1.09 -17.55 0.44
CA ILE A 75 0.65 -16.56 -0.54
C ILE A 75 0.29 -17.23 -1.86
N ARG A 76 1.18 -18.09 -2.39
CA ARG A 76 0.96 -18.80 -3.66
C ARG A 76 -0.29 -19.67 -3.67
N GLN A 77 -0.64 -20.31 -2.55
CA GLN A 77 -1.87 -21.10 -2.41
C GLN A 77 -3.15 -20.29 -2.65
N LYS A 78 -3.11 -18.97 -2.48
CA LYS A 78 -4.26 -18.08 -2.71
C LYS A 78 -4.50 -17.77 -4.19
N ASN A 79 -3.50 -18.00 -5.06
CA ASN A 79 -3.56 -17.74 -6.49
C ASN A 79 -4.01 -16.31 -6.82
N TYR A 80 -3.37 -15.31 -6.21
CA TYR A 80 -3.57 -13.91 -6.56
C TYR A 80 -3.06 -13.65 -7.97
N ASP A 81 -3.81 -12.87 -8.76
CA ASP A 81 -3.39 -12.43 -10.08
C ASP A 81 -2.40 -11.27 -9.98
N ILE A 82 -2.62 -10.39 -8.98
CA ILE A 82 -1.79 -9.19 -8.72
C ILE A 82 -1.50 -9.09 -7.22
N ILE A 83 -0.26 -8.81 -6.85
CA ILE A 83 0.09 -8.40 -5.49
C ILE A 83 0.74 -7.03 -5.54
N VAL A 84 0.26 -6.12 -4.69
CA VAL A 84 0.81 -4.77 -4.52
C VAL A 84 1.48 -4.68 -3.15
N ASP A 85 2.78 -4.44 -3.16
CA ASP A 85 3.55 -4.10 -1.97
C ASP A 85 3.24 -2.65 -1.56
N LEU A 86 2.92 -2.44 -0.29
CA LEU A 86 2.66 -1.11 0.26
C LEU A 86 3.78 -0.61 1.17
N MET A 87 4.94 -1.27 1.15
CA MET A 87 6.03 -0.99 2.08
C MET A 87 7.26 -0.39 1.40
N GLY A 88 7.59 -0.86 0.20
CA GLY A 88 8.88 -0.55 -0.42
C GLY A 88 10.03 -0.93 0.52
N VAL A 89 11.07 -0.11 0.58
CA VAL A 89 12.25 -0.35 1.44
C VAL A 89 12.09 0.16 2.88
N SER A 90 10.86 0.46 3.31
CA SER A 90 10.60 0.90 4.68
C SER A 90 10.86 -0.21 5.72
N SER A 91 10.84 0.15 7.00
CA SER A 91 11.02 -0.81 8.11
C SER A 91 9.98 -1.92 8.05
N SER A 92 10.38 -3.14 8.42
CA SER A 92 9.51 -4.33 8.44
C SER A 92 8.94 -4.75 7.07
N ASN A 93 9.55 -4.28 5.95
CA ASN A 93 9.16 -4.73 4.61
C ASN A 93 9.43 -6.23 4.41
N ARG A 94 8.80 -6.79 3.40
CA ARG A 94 8.97 -8.19 2.98
C ARG A 94 9.33 -8.28 1.49
N LEU A 95 10.13 -7.34 0.98
CA LEU A 95 10.57 -7.30 -0.43
C LEU A 95 11.27 -8.59 -0.87
N VAL A 96 11.92 -9.29 0.06
CA VAL A 96 12.53 -10.60 -0.20
C VAL A 96 11.54 -11.63 -0.77
N LEU A 97 10.25 -11.56 -0.41
CA LEU A 97 9.22 -12.46 -0.94
C LEU A 97 9.02 -12.24 -2.44
N PHE A 98 9.07 -10.99 -2.89
CA PHE A 98 8.84 -10.62 -4.29
C PHE A 98 9.95 -11.12 -5.22
N LYS A 99 11.18 -11.33 -4.73
CA LYS A 99 12.25 -11.96 -5.50
C LYS A 99 11.91 -13.38 -5.97
N ASN A 100 10.92 -14.01 -5.34
CA ASN A 100 10.49 -15.39 -5.64
C ASN A 100 9.26 -15.44 -6.54
N ARG A 101 8.82 -14.35 -7.12
CA ARG A 101 7.61 -14.26 -7.96
C ARG A 101 6.40 -14.91 -7.26
N ILE A 102 5.80 -14.19 -6.32
CA ILE A 102 4.66 -14.68 -5.52
C ILE A 102 3.29 -14.46 -6.19
N ALA A 103 3.26 -13.69 -7.27
CA ALA A 103 2.09 -13.52 -8.16
C ALA A 103 2.54 -13.28 -9.61
N PRO A 104 1.67 -13.53 -10.61
CA PRO A 104 1.93 -13.21 -12.01
C PRO A 104 2.33 -11.75 -12.24
N ILE A 105 1.66 -10.82 -11.55
CA ILE A 105 1.97 -9.38 -11.58
C ILE A 105 2.30 -8.92 -10.17
N GLN A 106 3.44 -8.24 -10.03
CA GLN A 106 3.93 -7.68 -8.78
C GLN A 106 4.16 -6.18 -8.96
N ALA A 107 3.58 -5.38 -8.07
CA ALA A 107 3.73 -3.93 -8.12
C ALA A 107 4.05 -3.38 -6.73
N THR A 108 4.62 -2.19 -6.68
CA THR A 108 4.79 -1.42 -5.45
C THR A 108 4.03 -0.10 -5.55
N TRP A 109 3.47 0.34 -4.43
CA TRP A 109 2.69 1.57 -4.35
C TRP A 109 2.62 2.08 -2.91
N LEU A 110 2.53 3.36 -2.76
CA LEU A 110 2.01 4.09 -1.60
C LEU A 110 2.95 4.22 -0.39
N GLY A 111 3.59 3.17 0.08
CA GLY A 111 4.39 3.24 1.32
C GLY A 111 5.77 3.86 1.14
N TYR A 112 6.33 3.75 -0.05
CA TYR A 112 7.64 4.28 -0.40
C TYR A 112 7.65 4.73 -1.85
N CYS A 113 8.15 5.93 -2.09
CA CYS A 113 8.01 6.59 -3.38
C CYS A 113 9.24 6.44 -4.30
N ASN A 114 10.14 5.51 -4.03
CA ASN A 114 11.31 5.26 -4.84
C ASN A 114 11.37 3.78 -5.26
N THR A 115 12.31 3.45 -6.16
CA THR A 115 12.53 2.08 -6.63
C THR A 115 12.74 1.11 -5.47
N THR A 116 12.25 -0.11 -5.60
CA THR A 116 12.51 -1.21 -4.66
C THR A 116 13.84 -1.89 -4.91
N GLY A 117 14.39 -1.77 -6.13
CA GLY A 117 15.59 -2.48 -6.56
C GLY A 117 15.40 -4.00 -6.66
N VAL A 118 14.16 -4.48 -6.77
CA VAL A 118 13.82 -5.91 -6.90
C VAL A 118 13.51 -6.21 -8.36
N ASP A 119 14.35 -7.02 -9.02
CA ASP A 119 14.22 -7.35 -10.45
C ASP A 119 12.86 -7.98 -10.83
N GLN A 120 12.20 -8.64 -9.88
CA GLN A 120 10.89 -9.25 -10.08
C GLN A 120 9.72 -8.34 -9.72
N MET A 121 9.97 -7.08 -9.32
CA MET A 121 8.92 -6.09 -9.17
C MET A 121 8.63 -5.48 -10.54
N ASP A 122 7.43 -5.73 -11.08
CA ASP A 122 7.12 -5.36 -12.46
C ASP A 122 6.80 -3.87 -12.59
N TYR A 123 6.09 -3.30 -11.62
CA TYR A 123 5.54 -1.95 -11.72
C TYR A 123 5.68 -1.16 -10.43
N ILE A 124 5.80 0.17 -10.59
CA ILE A 124 5.58 1.16 -9.54
C ILE A 124 4.50 2.14 -9.98
N PHE A 125 3.54 2.44 -9.09
CA PHE A 125 2.53 3.46 -9.36
C PHE A 125 3.03 4.82 -8.89
N ALA A 126 2.98 5.81 -9.77
CA ALA A 126 3.44 7.17 -9.52
C ALA A 126 2.58 8.21 -10.25
N ASP A 127 2.90 9.46 -10.09
CA ASP A 127 2.44 10.55 -10.95
C ASP A 127 3.64 11.40 -11.41
N LYS A 128 3.39 12.35 -12.30
CA LYS A 128 4.42 13.21 -12.88
C LYS A 128 5.02 14.26 -11.92
N ASN A 129 4.43 14.45 -10.74
CA ASN A 129 5.00 15.29 -9.70
C ASN A 129 5.91 14.49 -8.77
N LEU A 130 5.69 13.18 -8.67
CA LEU A 130 6.48 12.27 -7.84
C LEU A 130 7.76 11.81 -8.55
N ILE A 131 7.64 11.43 -9.83
CA ILE A 131 8.76 10.96 -10.65
C ILE A 131 8.82 11.81 -11.92
N MET A 132 9.88 12.56 -12.07
CA MET A 132 10.12 13.41 -13.24
C MET A 132 10.62 12.57 -14.43
N ASP A 133 10.51 13.12 -15.63
CA ASP A 133 10.86 12.39 -16.86
C ASP A 133 12.34 12.00 -16.94
N ASP A 134 13.23 12.78 -16.37
CA ASP A 134 14.67 12.52 -16.29
C ASP A 134 15.06 11.50 -15.20
N GLU A 135 14.18 11.23 -14.26
CA GLU A 135 14.38 10.26 -13.19
C GLU A 135 13.93 8.83 -13.55
N VAL A 136 13.17 8.66 -14.62
CA VAL A 136 12.56 7.36 -15.01
C VAL A 136 13.61 6.24 -15.08
N ASN A 137 14.80 6.54 -15.56
CA ASN A 137 15.89 5.56 -15.71
C ASN A 137 16.54 5.13 -14.37
N LEU A 138 16.18 5.75 -13.25
CA LEU A 138 16.66 5.38 -11.91
C LEU A 138 15.84 4.26 -11.27
N TYR A 139 14.71 3.88 -11.90
CA TYR A 139 13.79 2.88 -11.39
C TYR A 139 14.00 1.54 -12.09
N SER A 140 14.04 0.45 -11.32
CA SER A 140 14.07 -0.90 -11.87
C SER A 140 12.70 -1.37 -12.35
N GLU A 141 11.64 -0.80 -11.80
CA GLU A 141 10.26 -1.10 -12.15
C GLU A 141 9.80 -0.28 -13.36
N LYS A 142 8.83 -0.83 -14.10
CA LYS A 142 8.10 -0.01 -15.09
C LYS A 142 7.15 0.93 -14.36
N ILE A 143 7.30 2.23 -14.60
CA ILE A 143 6.47 3.25 -13.95
C ILE A 143 5.10 3.30 -14.64
N ILE A 144 4.04 3.21 -13.85
CA ILE A 144 2.66 3.46 -14.27
C ILE A 144 2.26 4.84 -13.73
N PHE A 145 2.23 5.82 -14.63
CA PHE A 145 1.80 7.17 -14.30
C PHE A 145 0.28 7.26 -14.20
N LEU A 146 -0.22 7.58 -13.02
CA LEU A 146 -1.63 7.87 -12.77
C LEU A 146 -1.96 9.27 -13.31
N SER A 147 -3.19 9.47 -13.77
CA SER A 147 -3.64 10.73 -14.37
C SER A 147 -3.86 11.87 -13.37
N GLY A 148 -3.84 11.57 -12.08
CA GLY A 148 -4.01 12.53 -11.01
C GLY A 148 -2.85 12.45 -10.02
N ILE A 149 -3.15 12.55 -8.73
CA ILE A 149 -2.19 12.37 -7.65
C ILE A 149 -1.98 10.86 -7.43
N TRP A 150 -0.74 10.44 -7.22
CA TRP A 150 -0.36 9.02 -7.05
C TRP A 150 -0.96 8.35 -5.81
N ASN A 151 -1.36 9.12 -4.81
CA ASN A 151 -2.01 8.64 -3.60
C ASN A 151 -3.45 9.17 -3.50
N THR A 152 -4.27 8.45 -2.75
CA THR A 152 -5.62 8.85 -2.36
C THR A 152 -5.63 9.16 -0.87
N HIS A 153 -6.63 9.87 -0.37
CA HIS A 153 -6.76 10.15 1.06
C HIS A 153 -8.23 10.14 1.48
N SER A 154 -8.57 9.34 2.50
CA SER A 154 -9.94 9.21 2.99
C SER A 154 -10.45 10.43 3.77
N GLY A 155 -9.58 11.41 4.03
CA GLY A 155 -9.84 12.53 4.92
C GLY A 155 -9.48 12.22 6.37
N LEU A 156 -9.32 13.27 7.14
CA LEU A 156 -9.19 13.20 8.59
C LEU A 156 -10.43 13.89 9.18
N GLU A 157 -11.13 13.19 10.06
CA GLU A 157 -12.18 13.79 10.88
C GLU A 157 -11.51 14.65 11.99
N ILE A 158 -11.01 15.81 11.59
CA ILE A 158 -10.43 16.77 12.52
C ILE A 158 -11.42 17.90 12.73
N GLU A 159 -11.81 18.12 13.98
CA GLU A 159 -12.59 19.27 14.34
C GLU A 159 -11.78 20.55 14.03
N ARG A 160 -12.35 21.45 13.21
CA ARG A 160 -11.68 22.71 12.89
C ARG A 160 -11.68 23.59 14.11
N VAL A 161 -10.54 23.65 14.78
CA VAL A 161 -10.33 24.62 15.86
C VAL A 161 -10.18 26.01 15.20
N LYS A 162 -11.17 26.88 15.43
CA LYS A 162 -11.09 28.28 15.02
C LYS A 162 -10.21 29.03 16.03
N GLN A 163 -8.91 28.91 15.86
CA GLN A 163 -7.94 29.68 16.60
C GLN A 163 -7.11 30.53 15.65
N ASP A 164 -6.77 31.72 16.06
CA ASP A 164 -5.82 32.55 15.33
C ASP A 164 -4.46 31.81 15.22
N PRO A 165 -3.78 31.95 14.09
CA PRO A 165 -2.44 31.40 13.94
C PRO A 165 -1.51 31.82 15.07
N PRO A 166 -0.62 30.97 15.57
CA PRO A 166 0.26 31.27 16.72
C PRO A 166 1.04 32.58 16.57
N PHE A 167 1.42 32.97 15.35
CA PHE A 167 2.17 34.19 15.10
C PHE A 167 1.37 35.47 15.50
N ILE A 168 0.04 35.47 15.42
CA ILE A 168 -0.81 36.61 15.84
C ILE A 168 -0.70 36.81 17.35
N LYS A 169 -0.66 35.70 18.11
CA LYS A 169 -0.54 35.75 19.58
C LYS A 169 0.90 36.00 20.02
N ASN A 170 1.87 35.42 19.33
CA ASN A 170 3.26 35.40 19.75
C ASN A 170 4.09 36.56 19.14
N ASN A 171 3.57 37.22 18.10
CA ASN A 171 4.22 38.31 17.36
C ASN A 171 5.53 37.87 16.65
N TYR A 172 5.70 36.57 16.40
CA TYR A 172 6.79 35.99 15.61
C TYR A 172 6.31 34.69 14.93
N LEU A 173 6.94 34.33 13.80
CA LEU A 173 6.71 33.06 13.12
C LEU A 173 7.32 31.92 13.93
N THR A 174 6.52 30.90 14.21
CA THR A 174 6.95 29.66 14.87
C THR A 174 7.01 28.53 13.85
#